data_39d21374ffc4a7078aedb8da721b5afc
#
_entry.id   39d21374ffc4a7078aedb8da721b5afc
#
_cell.length_a   1.000
_cell.length_b   1.000
_cell.length_c   1.000
_cell.angle_alpha   90.00
_cell.angle_beta   90.00
_cell.angle_gamma   90.00
#
_symmetry.space_group_name_H-M   'P 1'
#
loop_
_entity.id
_entity.type
_entity.pdbx_description
1 polymer ?
#
loop_
_entity_poly.entity_id
_entity_poly.type
_entity_poly.pdbx_seq_one_letter_code
_entity_poly.pdbx_strand_id
1 'polypeptide(L)'
;GVKLQKQGSATQLVVNDKPMLLLAGELSNSAATSPADIRKALKQMKNSGVNSVFVPAYWEFVEPDEGKYDFALVDSVITTARKHDLKIVFLWFGAWKNSMSCYAPLWVKENTKRFPRSLTENGKPLEICTAFSDNLLQADKRAFCELMKHIKAVDSQENTVIMMQVENEIGMLESARDHSPLAEKAYKQTVPAPLLKALKLKKKGTWAEVFGTDRYADEKFQAYYYAKYVEQLASAGKAIYNIPMYVNAAMNSRGRKPGEYPSAGPLAHLIDIWKCGAPSIDIFAPDIYDAGYKGWVEKYKRADNPFFTPEVKCDANSGVKAYYTFGETDAISFSPFALDEAKYKVKNSLRRSYKVINQLSPILLQHQGKGKNWGLLFDQEDKERIIEDGDITMTCRHFFTLPWDPRATDGSKWPEGGGLIVKLAKNEYIIAGNGIVVVFQSKTEKAQAEEKKLGEDGFVDNGGTETKKQAATFKGKRIGIGYVDQVEVDKNGKLQFIRRDNGDQDHQGRHARISCGDNKILHIKLYEY
;
A
#
# COMPACT_ATOMS: atom_id res chain seq x y z
N GLY A 1 5.62 -0.42 23.32
CA GLY A 1 6.52 -0.42 22.19
C GLY A 1 5.82 -0.66 20.85
N VAL A 2 6.55 -0.50 19.80
CA VAL A 2 6.05 -0.72 18.42
C VAL A 2 6.97 -1.73 17.74
N LYS A 3 6.36 -2.73 17.11
CA LYS A 3 7.12 -3.77 16.40
C LYS A 3 6.30 -4.36 15.26
N LEU A 4 6.98 -5.02 14.33
CA LEU A 4 6.36 -5.89 13.35
C LEU A 4 6.40 -7.34 13.89
N GLN A 5 5.31 -8.07 13.69
CA GLN A 5 5.18 -9.45 14.19
C GLN A 5 4.54 -10.33 13.14
N LYS A 6 5.11 -11.49 12.92
CA LYS A 6 4.54 -12.47 11.99
C LYS A 6 3.32 -13.16 12.57
N GLN A 7 2.31 -13.37 11.72
CA GLN A 7 1.15 -14.21 11.99
C GLN A 7 0.86 -15.02 10.72
N GLY A 8 1.21 -16.30 10.71
CA GLY A 8 1.15 -17.11 9.49
C GLY A 8 2.03 -16.49 8.39
N SER A 9 1.44 -16.27 7.22
CA SER A 9 2.13 -15.60 6.10
C SER A 9 2.07 -14.07 6.17
N ALA A 10 1.32 -13.49 7.11
CA ALA A 10 1.18 -12.05 7.28
C ALA A 10 2.22 -11.48 8.23
N THR A 11 2.52 -10.20 8.07
CA THR A 11 3.26 -9.40 9.04
C THR A 11 2.35 -8.29 9.54
N GLN A 12 2.19 -8.19 10.85
CA GLN A 12 1.31 -7.19 11.47
C GLN A 12 2.13 -6.13 12.19
N LEU A 13 1.63 -4.91 12.17
CA LEU A 13 2.13 -3.83 13.03
C LEU A 13 1.47 -3.98 14.40
N VAL A 14 2.29 -4.09 15.45
CA VAL A 14 1.84 -4.21 16.83
C VAL A 14 2.26 -2.98 17.60
N VAL A 15 1.27 -2.26 18.14
CA VAL A 15 1.46 -1.04 18.91
C VAL A 15 0.95 -1.28 20.32
N ASN A 16 1.80 -1.15 21.33
CA ASN A 16 1.44 -1.39 22.72
C ASN A 16 0.74 -2.74 22.91
N ASP A 17 1.35 -3.79 22.38
CA ASP A 17 0.91 -5.19 22.43
C ASP A 17 -0.36 -5.52 21.67
N LYS A 18 -0.88 -4.58 20.87
CA LYS A 18 -2.10 -4.78 20.05
C LYS A 18 -1.80 -4.61 18.58
N PRO A 19 -2.15 -5.58 17.74
CA PRO A 19 -2.05 -5.39 16.30
C PRO A 19 -3.05 -4.33 15.84
N MET A 20 -2.68 -3.56 14.83
CA MET A 20 -3.58 -2.55 14.24
C MET A 20 -3.38 -2.44 12.73
N LEU A 21 -4.44 -2.04 12.05
CA LEU A 21 -4.41 -1.63 10.66
C LEU A 21 -4.27 -0.11 10.61
N LEU A 22 -3.42 0.40 9.72
CA LEU A 22 -3.30 1.83 9.50
C LEU A 22 -4.29 2.25 8.42
N LEU A 23 -5.42 2.79 8.87
CA LEU A 23 -6.39 3.47 8.02
C LEU A 23 -5.91 4.91 7.93
N ALA A 24 -5.07 5.18 6.94
CA ALA A 24 -4.23 6.37 6.97
C ALA A 24 -4.55 7.36 5.87
N GLY A 25 -3.91 8.49 5.95
CA GLY A 25 -3.77 9.48 4.91
C GLY A 25 -2.43 10.16 5.06
N GLU A 26 -1.87 10.63 3.94
CA GLU A 26 -0.63 11.40 3.95
C GLU A 26 -0.95 12.88 3.76
N LEU A 27 -0.30 13.73 4.54
CA LEU A 27 -0.42 15.18 4.39
C LEU A 27 0.24 15.63 3.09
N SER A 28 -0.31 16.69 2.49
CA SER A 28 0.39 17.39 1.42
C SER A 28 1.77 17.86 1.89
N ASN A 29 2.70 18.02 0.94
CA ASN A 29 4.12 18.20 1.23
C ASN A 29 4.44 19.39 2.13
N SER A 30 3.64 20.46 2.08
CA SER A 30 3.89 21.67 2.85
C SER A 30 3.02 21.82 4.10
N ALA A 31 2.18 20.85 4.41
CA ALA A 31 1.15 20.99 5.45
C ALA A 31 1.71 20.98 6.88
N ALA A 32 2.96 20.60 7.09
CA ALA A 32 3.58 20.54 8.41
C ALA A 32 4.67 21.59 8.61
N THR A 33 4.56 22.75 7.94
CA THR A 33 5.58 23.81 7.97
C THR A 33 5.32 24.91 9.00
N SER A 34 4.19 24.89 9.66
CA SER A 34 3.88 25.80 10.79
C SER A 34 2.95 25.10 11.78
N PRO A 35 2.96 25.50 13.06
CA PRO A 35 2.03 24.93 14.05
C PRO A 35 0.55 25.12 13.68
N ALA A 36 0.20 26.27 13.10
CA ALA A 36 -1.19 26.55 12.68
C ALA A 36 -1.63 25.61 11.55
N ASP A 37 -0.76 25.38 10.54
CA ASP A 37 -1.03 24.46 9.45
C ASP A 37 -1.17 23.02 9.96
N ILE A 38 -0.30 22.61 10.88
CA ILE A 38 -0.35 21.28 11.49
C ILE A 38 -1.69 21.05 12.20
N ARG A 39 -2.11 22.00 13.03
CA ARG A 39 -3.41 21.89 13.75
C ARG A 39 -4.58 21.77 12.78
N LYS A 40 -4.59 22.58 11.72
CA LYS A 40 -5.65 22.56 10.70
C LYS A 40 -5.64 21.24 9.94
N ALA A 41 -4.48 20.80 9.45
CA ALA A 41 -4.35 19.60 8.64
C ALA A 41 -4.72 18.34 9.43
N LEU A 42 -4.24 18.17 10.65
CA LEU A 42 -4.56 16.99 11.46
C LEU A 42 -6.04 16.94 11.86
N LYS A 43 -6.67 18.08 12.10
CA LYS A 43 -8.12 18.14 12.33
C LYS A 43 -8.89 17.67 11.09
N GLN A 44 -8.50 18.13 9.90
CA GLN A 44 -9.10 17.70 8.64
C GLN A 44 -8.92 16.20 8.40
N MET A 45 -7.74 15.68 8.72
CA MET A 45 -7.46 14.25 8.60
C MET A 45 -8.33 13.44 9.56
N LYS A 46 -8.45 13.83 10.80
CA LYS A 46 -9.34 13.16 11.77
C LYS A 46 -10.77 13.11 11.25
N ASN A 47 -11.26 14.18 10.68
CA ASN A 47 -12.61 14.27 10.11
C ASN A 47 -12.80 13.38 8.88
N SER A 48 -11.71 12.92 8.26
CA SER A 48 -11.74 12.00 7.13
C SER A 48 -11.79 10.52 7.54
N GLY A 49 -11.86 10.23 8.83
CA GLY A 49 -12.01 8.87 9.36
C GLY A 49 -10.73 8.06 9.48
N VAL A 50 -9.57 8.71 9.39
CA VAL A 50 -8.28 8.04 9.55
C VAL A 50 -7.96 7.77 11.02
N ASN A 51 -7.15 6.76 11.29
CA ASN A 51 -6.57 6.51 12.61
C ASN A 51 -5.09 6.86 12.68
N SER A 52 -4.48 7.17 11.54
CA SER A 52 -3.06 7.47 11.44
C SER A 52 -2.80 8.45 10.29
N VAL A 53 -1.73 9.23 10.43
CA VAL A 53 -1.36 10.25 9.44
C VAL A 53 0.13 10.16 9.16
N PHE A 54 0.48 10.25 7.88
CA PHE A 54 1.85 10.31 7.41
C PHE A 54 2.23 11.78 7.26
N VAL A 55 3.24 12.22 8.02
CA VAL A 55 3.57 13.64 8.20
C VAL A 55 5.04 13.90 7.89
N PRO A 56 5.37 14.87 7.02
CA PRO A 56 6.75 15.23 6.77
C PRO A 56 7.47 15.78 8.01
N ALA A 57 8.73 15.38 8.17
CA ALA A 57 9.70 16.04 9.04
C ALA A 57 10.82 16.54 8.14
N TYR A 58 11.00 17.85 8.07
CA TYR A 58 11.88 18.50 7.08
C TYR A 58 13.25 18.75 7.67
N TRP A 59 14.29 18.24 7.03
CA TRP A 59 15.65 18.48 7.48
C TRP A 59 15.96 19.97 7.61
N GLU A 60 15.53 20.77 6.63
CA GLU A 60 15.81 22.22 6.64
C GLU A 60 15.20 22.96 7.85
N PHE A 61 14.11 22.44 8.43
CA PHE A 61 13.52 23.01 9.64
C PHE A 61 14.04 22.37 10.92
N VAL A 62 14.46 21.12 10.86
CA VAL A 62 15.05 20.41 12.00
C VAL A 62 16.47 20.94 12.30
N GLU A 63 17.23 21.27 11.27
CA GLU A 63 18.61 21.75 11.40
C GLU A 63 18.86 22.93 10.47
N PRO A 64 18.22 24.09 10.73
CA PRO A 64 18.37 25.26 9.87
C PRO A 64 19.81 25.78 9.83
N ASP A 65 20.53 25.68 10.96
CA ASP A 65 21.96 25.93 11.09
C ASP A 65 22.66 24.67 11.52
N GLU A 66 23.83 24.39 10.96
CA GLU A 66 24.56 23.15 11.24
C GLU A 66 24.78 22.93 12.74
N GLY A 67 24.35 21.78 13.25
CA GLY A 67 24.50 21.39 14.63
C GLY A 67 23.47 22.01 15.59
N LYS A 68 22.57 22.85 15.09
CA LYS A 68 21.50 23.47 15.89
C LYS A 68 20.15 22.87 15.52
N TYR A 69 19.63 22.00 16.38
CA TYR A 69 18.40 21.25 16.12
C TYR A 69 17.20 21.94 16.73
N ASP A 70 16.13 22.04 15.94
CA ASP A 70 14.84 22.61 16.33
C ASP A 70 13.73 21.57 16.04
N PHE A 71 13.09 21.08 17.08
CA PHE A 71 12.03 20.07 16.97
C PHE A 71 10.63 20.64 17.23
N ALA A 72 10.46 21.97 17.17
CA ALA A 72 9.18 22.62 17.48
C ALA A 72 8.03 22.10 16.59
N LEU A 73 8.29 21.91 15.28
CA LEU A 73 7.28 21.38 14.36
C LEU A 73 6.96 19.91 14.66
N VAL A 74 7.98 19.11 14.94
CA VAL A 74 7.81 17.71 15.33
C VAL A 74 6.98 17.59 16.60
N ASP A 75 7.26 18.40 17.60
CA ASP A 75 6.48 18.44 18.85
C ASP A 75 5.04 18.85 18.60
N SER A 76 4.82 19.82 17.73
CA SER A 76 3.47 20.27 17.35
C SER A 76 2.67 19.14 16.71
N VAL A 77 3.31 18.36 15.84
CA VAL A 77 2.68 17.18 15.21
C VAL A 77 2.29 16.15 16.27
N ILE A 78 3.21 15.78 17.14
CA ILE A 78 2.99 14.76 18.16
C ILE A 78 1.88 15.20 19.13
N THR A 79 1.95 16.42 19.63
CA THR A 79 0.96 16.97 20.57
C THR A 79 -0.44 17.05 19.95
N THR A 80 -0.52 17.54 18.72
CA THR A 80 -1.80 17.65 18.00
C THR A 80 -2.37 16.26 17.69
N ALA A 81 -1.53 15.32 17.29
CA ALA A 81 -1.96 13.94 17.04
C ALA A 81 -2.54 13.28 18.29
N ARG A 82 -1.92 13.46 19.45
CA ARG A 82 -2.44 12.95 20.73
C ARG A 82 -3.81 13.53 21.05
N LYS A 83 -3.99 14.81 20.80
CA LYS A 83 -5.28 15.50 21.02
C LYS A 83 -6.40 14.88 20.18
N HIS A 84 -6.10 14.38 19.00
CA HIS A 84 -7.06 13.77 18.08
C HIS A 84 -7.04 12.24 18.09
N ASP A 85 -6.31 11.61 18.98
CA ASP A 85 -6.11 10.16 19.03
C ASP A 85 -5.67 9.59 17.67
N LEU A 86 -4.63 10.19 17.10
CA LEU A 86 -4.02 9.77 15.85
C LEU A 86 -2.62 9.21 16.09
N LYS A 87 -2.29 8.15 15.37
CA LYS A 87 -0.90 7.69 15.26
C LYS A 87 -0.20 8.41 14.12
N ILE A 88 1.12 8.53 14.21
CA ILE A 88 1.94 9.28 13.25
C ILE A 88 3.01 8.37 12.67
N VAL A 89 3.17 8.46 11.36
CA VAL A 89 4.34 7.98 10.63
C VAL A 89 5.07 9.22 10.12
N PHE A 90 6.29 9.45 10.59
CA PHE A 90 7.09 10.56 10.08
C PHE A 90 7.78 10.20 8.79
N LEU A 91 7.76 11.12 7.85
CA LEU A 91 8.45 11.05 6.58
C LEU A 91 9.71 11.91 6.69
N TRP A 92 10.89 11.27 6.74
CA TRP A 92 12.12 12.04 6.80
C TRP A 92 12.45 12.61 5.43
N PHE A 93 12.12 13.89 5.24
CA PHE A 93 12.52 14.66 4.06
C PHE A 93 13.94 15.18 4.29
N GLY A 94 14.92 14.29 4.10
CA GLY A 94 16.32 14.56 4.31
C GLY A 94 17.03 14.97 3.01
N ALA A 95 18.04 14.21 2.63
CA ALA A 95 18.80 14.48 1.41
C ALA A 95 18.01 14.16 0.13
N TRP A 96 16.94 13.38 0.20
CA TRP A 96 16.08 13.09 -0.96
C TRP A 96 14.61 13.35 -0.69
N LYS A 97 13.99 14.04 -1.65
CA LYS A 97 12.54 14.18 -1.82
C LYS A 97 12.26 14.21 -3.31
N ASN A 98 11.53 13.20 -3.82
CA ASN A 98 11.19 13.08 -5.25
C ASN A 98 12.43 13.17 -6.16
N SER A 99 13.50 12.46 -5.81
CA SER A 99 14.77 12.50 -6.54
C SER A 99 15.41 13.88 -6.60
N MET A 100 15.22 14.68 -5.54
CA MET A 100 15.83 16.02 -5.40
C MET A 100 16.26 16.25 -3.96
N SER A 101 17.30 17.05 -3.77
CA SER A 101 17.80 17.45 -2.43
C SER A 101 17.15 18.76 -1.95
N CYS A 102 15.88 18.98 -2.29
CA CYS A 102 15.22 20.27 -2.07
C CYS A 102 14.92 20.59 -0.60
N TYR A 103 14.86 19.58 0.28
CA TYR A 103 14.63 19.77 1.71
C TYR A 103 15.92 19.70 2.56
N ALA A 104 17.07 19.48 1.93
CA ALA A 104 18.33 19.65 2.63
C ALA A 104 18.50 21.13 3.02
N PRO A 105 19.11 21.43 4.19
CA PRO A 105 19.33 22.82 4.60
C PRO A 105 20.17 23.60 3.61
N LEU A 106 20.03 24.93 3.62
CA LEU A 106 20.79 25.79 2.74
C LEU A 106 22.34 25.60 2.91
N TRP A 107 22.79 25.40 4.13
CA TRP A 107 24.21 25.16 4.40
C TRP A 107 24.73 23.87 3.76
N VAL A 108 23.86 22.90 3.44
CA VAL A 108 24.18 21.72 2.62
C VAL A 108 24.15 22.09 1.13
N LYS A 109 23.04 22.67 0.68
CA LYS A 109 22.79 22.93 -0.75
C LYS A 109 23.80 23.87 -1.39
N GLU A 110 24.25 24.88 -0.67
CA GLU A 110 25.16 25.90 -1.20
C GLU A 110 26.62 25.48 -1.16
N ASN A 111 27.02 24.55 -0.33
CA ASN A 111 28.39 24.09 -0.20
C ASN A 111 28.66 22.87 -1.09
N THR A 112 28.76 23.11 -2.38
CA THR A 112 28.93 22.05 -3.38
C THR A 112 30.29 21.38 -3.35
N LYS A 113 31.27 21.98 -2.70
CA LYS A 113 32.60 21.39 -2.49
C LYS A 113 32.53 20.32 -1.40
N ARG A 114 31.90 20.65 -0.28
CA ARG A 114 31.73 19.72 0.85
C ARG A 114 30.65 18.66 0.56
N PHE A 115 29.58 19.05 -0.13
CA PHE A 115 28.45 18.22 -0.49
C PHE A 115 28.27 18.22 -2.01
N PRO A 116 29.06 17.39 -2.74
CA PRO A 116 29.02 17.39 -4.20
C PRO A 116 27.67 16.94 -4.76
N ARG A 117 27.37 17.40 -5.96
CA ARG A 117 26.17 17.02 -6.69
C ARG A 117 26.39 15.73 -7.47
N SER A 118 25.31 14.99 -7.65
CA SER A 118 25.24 13.93 -8.65
C SER A 118 25.37 14.54 -10.05
N LEU A 119 26.03 13.84 -10.95
CA LEU A 119 26.21 14.27 -12.34
C LEU A 119 25.55 13.29 -13.30
N THR A 120 25.01 13.82 -14.39
CA THR A 120 24.59 13.00 -15.52
C THR A 120 25.80 12.45 -16.27
N GLU A 121 25.56 11.57 -17.23
CA GLU A 121 26.60 10.97 -18.06
C GLU A 121 27.46 12.03 -18.80
N ASN A 122 26.83 13.15 -19.21
CA ASN A 122 27.53 14.25 -19.89
C ASN A 122 28.02 15.36 -18.93
N GLY A 123 28.02 15.08 -17.63
CA GLY A 123 28.60 15.99 -16.64
C GLY A 123 27.70 17.12 -16.15
N LYS A 124 26.39 17.07 -16.45
CA LYS A 124 25.44 18.06 -15.95
C LYS A 124 25.18 17.84 -14.44
N PRO A 125 25.45 18.86 -13.57
CA PRO A 125 25.10 18.73 -12.16
C PRO A 125 23.59 18.81 -11.94
N LEU A 126 23.10 17.95 -11.05
CA LEU A 126 21.68 17.82 -10.73
C LEU A 126 21.38 18.45 -9.36
N GLU A 127 20.10 18.72 -9.10
CA GLU A 127 19.65 19.11 -7.76
C GLU A 127 19.56 17.90 -6.82
N ILE A 128 20.54 17.02 -6.92
CA ILE A 128 20.68 15.83 -6.10
C ILE A 128 22.10 15.82 -5.58
N CYS A 129 22.28 15.87 -4.26
CA CYS A 129 23.58 15.65 -3.65
C CYS A 129 23.96 14.17 -3.82
N THR A 130 25.22 13.88 -4.08
CA THR A 130 25.61 12.50 -4.36
C THR A 130 25.57 11.60 -3.12
N ALA A 131 24.98 10.43 -3.27
CA ALA A 131 24.94 9.40 -2.23
C ALA A 131 26.35 8.82 -1.93
N PHE A 132 27.31 9.08 -2.79
CA PHE A 132 28.70 8.61 -2.61
C PHE A 132 29.53 9.56 -1.75
N SER A 133 28.96 10.68 -1.31
CA SER A 133 29.61 11.62 -0.41
C SER A 133 29.47 11.18 1.04
N ASP A 134 30.57 10.86 1.69
CA ASP A 134 30.54 10.57 3.13
C ASP A 134 30.13 11.81 3.93
N ASN A 135 30.48 13.01 3.48
CA ASN A 135 30.08 14.26 4.13
C ASN A 135 28.55 14.39 4.18
N LEU A 136 27.86 14.10 3.06
CA LEU A 136 26.40 14.13 3.02
C LEU A 136 25.80 13.05 3.94
N LEU A 137 26.31 11.83 3.84
CA LEU A 137 25.84 10.71 4.65
C LEU A 137 25.95 11.04 6.13
N GLN A 138 27.08 11.55 6.60
CA GLN A 138 27.26 11.86 8.01
C GLN A 138 26.35 13.00 8.47
N ALA A 139 26.14 14.03 7.65
CA ALA A 139 25.27 15.15 7.99
C ALA A 139 23.79 14.71 8.09
N ASP A 140 23.29 14.00 7.07
CA ASP A 140 21.92 13.48 7.04
C ASP A 140 21.69 12.49 8.18
N LYS A 141 22.63 11.57 8.40
CA LYS A 141 22.55 10.58 9.48
C LYS A 141 22.52 11.25 10.87
N ARG A 142 23.34 12.27 11.12
CA ARG A 142 23.31 13.00 12.40
C ARG A 142 21.94 13.62 12.64
N ALA A 143 21.39 14.30 11.63
CA ALA A 143 20.08 14.93 11.75
C ALA A 143 18.98 13.91 12.01
N PHE A 144 18.96 12.81 11.24
CA PHE A 144 18.01 11.72 11.44
C PHE A 144 18.14 11.10 12.84
N CYS A 145 19.34 10.86 13.31
CA CYS A 145 19.59 10.31 14.64
C CYS A 145 19.17 11.27 15.75
N GLU A 146 19.38 12.56 15.59
CA GLU A 146 18.88 13.56 16.55
C GLU A 146 17.35 13.56 16.59
N LEU A 147 16.70 13.43 15.43
CA LEU A 147 15.24 13.27 15.38
C LEU A 147 14.79 12.01 16.12
N MET A 148 15.43 10.88 15.89
CA MET A 148 15.11 9.62 16.57
C MET A 148 15.29 9.72 18.08
N LYS A 149 16.37 10.37 18.51
CA LYS A 149 16.65 10.61 19.92
C LYS A 149 15.56 11.49 20.56
N HIS A 150 15.14 12.54 19.86
CA HIS A 150 14.08 13.42 20.32
C HIS A 150 12.74 12.69 20.44
N ILE A 151 12.35 11.94 19.41
CA ILE A 151 11.11 11.14 19.41
C ILE A 151 11.12 10.15 20.57
N LYS A 152 12.23 9.46 20.80
CA LYS A 152 12.36 8.56 21.93
C LYS A 152 12.11 9.28 23.26
N ALA A 153 12.71 10.46 23.42
CA ALA A 153 12.60 11.23 24.67
C ALA A 153 11.17 11.68 24.95
N VAL A 154 10.43 12.12 23.92
CA VAL A 154 9.10 12.72 24.11
C VAL A 154 7.94 11.75 23.89
N ASP A 155 8.16 10.60 23.26
CA ASP A 155 7.06 9.75 22.79
C ASP A 155 7.20 8.26 23.12
N SER A 156 8.32 7.78 23.63
CA SER A 156 8.51 6.33 23.86
C SER A 156 7.51 5.72 24.84
N GLN A 157 6.92 6.53 25.71
CA GLN A 157 5.91 6.06 26.68
C GLN A 157 4.51 5.93 26.04
N GLU A 158 4.20 6.76 25.04
CA GLU A 158 2.86 6.81 24.45
C GLU A 158 2.78 6.14 23.07
N ASN A 159 3.90 6.07 22.36
CA ASN A 159 3.97 5.50 21.01
C ASN A 159 2.95 6.12 20.05
N THR A 160 2.91 7.44 20.03
CA THR A 160 2.16 8.20 19.02
C THR A 160 2.83 8.03 17.65
N VAL A 161 4.16 8.10 17.62
CA VAL A 161 4.97 7.83 16.43
C VAL A 161 5.23 6.32 16.35
N ILE A 162 4.79 5.70 15.27
CA ILE A 162 4.78 4.24 15.14
C ILE A 162 5.67 3.70 14.05
N MET A 163 6.19 4.57 13.17
CA MET A 163 7.03 4.15 12.05
C MET A 163 7.74 5.37 11.48
N MET A 164 8.87 5.14 10.82
CA MET A 164 9.62 6.18 10.12
C MET A 164 9.82 5.79 8.66
N GLN A 165 9.59 6.74 7.75
CA GLN A 165 10.07 6.63 6.37
C GLN A 165 11.45 7.25 6.29
N VAL A 166 12.41 6.49 5.77
CA VAL A 166 13.80 6.98 5.61
C VAL A 166 13.94 7.56 4.21
N GLU A 167 14.16 8.85 4.11
CA GLU A 167 14.15 9.64 2.87
C GLU A 167 12.76 9.61 2.21
N ASN A 168 12.60 10.21 1.03
CA ASN A 168 11.36 10.11 0.26
C ASN A 168 11.67 9.91 -1.21
N GLU A 169 11.15 8.81 -1.74
CA GLU A 169 11.32 8.46 -3.16
C GLU A 169 12.76 8.67 -3.64
N ILE A 170 13.72 8.18 -2.85
CA ILE A 170 15.13 8.24 -3.22
C ILE A 170 15.32 7.67 -4.62
N GLY A 171 15.96 8.42 -5.50
CA GLY A 171 16.09 8.02 -6.88
C GLY A 171 17.00 8.94 -7.67
N MET A 172 17.39 8.48 -8.83
CA MET A 172 18.21 9.21 -9.79
C MET A 172 17.38 9.58 -11.01
N LEU A 173 17.34 10.84 -11.37
CA LEU A 173 16.61 11.34 -12.55
C LEU A 173 17.44 12.46 -13.18
N GLU A 174 17.52 12.36 -14.32
CA GLU A 174 17.81 12.31 -15.72
C GLU A 174 18.84 11.23 -16.12
N SER A 175 19.40 10.47 -15.21
CA SER A 175 20.44 9.47 -15.50
C SER A 175 20.14 8.20 -14.76
N ALA A 176 20.54 7.06 -15.31
CA ALA A 176 20.35 5.77 -14.66
C ALA A 176 21.27 5.57 -13.44
N ARG A 177 22.40 6.25 -13.42
CA ARG A 177 23.32 6.30 -12.29
C ARG A 177 24.01 7.65 -12.18
N ASP A 178 24.63 7.88 -11.06
CA ASP A 178 25.49 9.04 -10.81
C ASP A 178 26.84 8.85 -11.50
N HIS A 179 27.29 9.87 -12.22
CA HIS A 179 28.59 9.92 -12.90
C HIS A 179 29.54 10.93 -12.25
N SER A 180 29.27 11.35 -11.01
CA SER A 180 30.21 12.22 -10.27
C SER A 180 31.54 11.49 -10.02
N PRO A 181 32.64 12.23 -9.74
CA PRO A 181 33.93 11.60 -9.47
C PRO A 181 33.90 10.53 -8.38
N LEU A 182 33.18 10.77 -7.29
CA LEU A 182 33.04 9.79 -6.22
C LEU A 182 32.27 8.54 -6.69
N ALA A 183 31.22 8.71 -7.48
CA ALA A 183 30.46 7.61 -8.05
C ALA A 183 31.30 6.81 -9.05
N GLU A 184 32.07 7.48 -9.92
CA GLU A 184 32.96 6.81 -10.88
C GLU A 184 34.03 5.98 -10.17
N LYS A 185 34.56 6.46 -9.06
CA LYS A 185 35.51 5.71 -8.25
C LYS A 185 34.89 4.41 -7.72
N ALA A 186 33.67 4.48 -7.19
CA ALA A 186 32.94 3.32 -6.72
C ALA A 186 32.55 2.35 -7.85
N TYR A 187 32.17 2.89 -9.01
CA TYR A 187 31.78 2.09 -10.18
C TYR A 187 32.93 1.21 -10.70
N LYS A 188 34.17 1.66 -10.57
CA LYS A 188 35.35 0.91 -10.97
C LYS A 188 35.77 -0.18 -9.98
N GLN A 189 35.16 -0.24 -8.81
CA GLN A 189 35.45 -1.28 -7.82
C GLN A 189 34.75 -2.60 -8.20
N THR A 190 35.16 -3.68 -7.54
CA THR A 190 34.50 -4.97 -7.70
C THR A 190 33.12 -4.97 -7.02
N VAL A 191 32.20 -5.75 -7.60
CA VAL A 191 30.90 -5.94 -6.99
C VAL A 191 31.06 -6.65 -5.65
N PRO A 192 30.46 -6.13 -4.56
CA PRO A 192 30.58 -6.75 -3.24
C PRO A 192 30.08 -8.19 -3.21
N ALA A 193 30.85 -9.07 -2.54
CA ALA A 193 30.52 -10.49 -2.45
C ALA A 193 29.11 -10.75 -1.87
N PRO A 194 28.62 -10.03 -0.85
CA PRO A 194 27.26 -10.22 -0.36
C PRO A 194 26.18 -10.00 -1.42
N LEU A 195 26.39 -9.04 -2.33
CA LEU A 195 25.44 -8.77 -3.40
C LEU A 195 25.44 -9.90 -4.44
N LEU A 196 26.62 -10.40 -4.83
CA LEU A 196 26.72 -11.54 -5.72
C LEU A 196 25.98 -12.75 -5.16
N LYS A 197 26.14 -13.02 -3.87
CA LYS A 197 25.45 -14.11 -3.18
C LYS A 197 23.93 -13.89 -3.16
N ALA A 198 23.48 -12.69 -2.84
CA ALA A 198 22.05 -12.36 -2.79
C ALA A 198 21.37 -12.52 -4.15
N LEU A 199 22.06 -12.16 -5.22
CA LEU A 199 21.55 -12.28 -6.60
C LEU A 199 21.87 -13.65 -7.24
N LYS A 200 22.53 -14.55 -6.50
CA LYS A 200 22.92 -15.89 -6.98
C LYS A 200 23.79 -15.83 -8.24
N LEU A 201 24.71 -14.88 -8.28
CA LEU A 201 25.66 -14.69 -9.40
C LEU A 201 27.00 -15.34 -9.05
N LYS A 202 27.56 -16.05 -10.01
CA LYS A 202 28.86 -16.74 -9.88
C LYS A 202 30.02 -15.87 -10.40
N LYS A 203 29.75 -14.99 -11.37
CA LYS A 203 30.77 -14.15 -11.99
C LYS A 203 31.20 -13.06 -11.05
N LYS A 204 32.52 -12.95 -10.82
CA LYS A 204 33.15 -11.88 -10.03
C LYS A 204 33.77 -10.86 -10.97
N GLY A 205 33.90 -9.64 -10.51
CA GLY A 205 34.54 -8.56 -11.26
C GLY A 205 33.99 -7.19 -10.90
N THR A 206 34.31 -6.22 -11.73
CA THR A 206 33.77 -4.86 -11.59
C THR A 206 32.28 -4.86 -11.96
N TRP A 207 31.62 -3.75 -11.65
CA TRP A 207 30.20 -3.57 -11.99
C TRP A 207 29.94 -3.78 -13.49
N ALA A 208 30.79 -3.19 -14.35
CA ALA A 208 30.67 -3.36 -15.79
C ALA A 208 30.91 -4.82 -16.24
N GLU A 209 31.90 -5.49 -15.65
CA GLU A 209 32.20 -6.87 -15.98
C GLU A 209 31.06 -7.83 -15.58
N VAL A 210 30.43 -7.61 -14.43
CA VAL A 210 29.38 -8.48 -13.90
C VAL A 210 28.03 -8.22 -14.56
N PHE A 211 27.63 -6.95 -14.70
CA PHE A 211 26.28 -6.56 -15.12
C PHE A 211 26.20 -6.00 -16.54
N GLY A 212 27.32 -5.62 -17.13
CA GLY A 212 27.35 -4.90 -18.41
C GLY A 212 27.35 -3.39 -18.21
N THR A 213 27.11 -2.67 -19.32
CA THR A 213 27.23 -1.20 -19.36
C THR A 213 25.94 -0.50 -19.83
N ASP A 214 24.83 -1.22 -19.92
CA ASP A 214 23.55 -0.62 -20.29
C ASP A 214 22.91 0.14 -19.11
N ARG A 215 21.81 0.80 -19.37
CA ARG A 215 21.09 1.57 -18.36
C ARG A 215 20.58 0.71 -17.19
N TYR A 216 20.22 -0.53 -17.47
CA TYR A 216 19.74 -1.45 -16.42
C TYR A 216 20.85 -1.87 -15.48
N ALA A 217 22.05 -2.05 -15.99
CA ALA A 217 23.25 -2.33 -15.19
C ALA A 217 23.60 -1.11 -14.33
N ASP A 218 23.55 0.09 -14.91
CA ASP A 218 23.78 1.34 -14.19
C ASP A 218 22.79 1.51 -13.03
N GLU A 219 21.53 1.20 -13.26
CA GLU A 219 20.50 1.30 -12.22
C GLU A 219 20.77 0.33 -11.06
N LYS A 220 21.21 -0.89 -11.34
CA LYS A 220 21.56 -1.86 -10.29
C LYS A 220 22.69 -1.38 -9.40
N PHE A 221 23.72 -0.77 -10.02
CA PHE A 221 24.81 -0.15 -9.29
C PHE A 221 24.31 0.96 -8.36
N GLN A 222 23.53 1.88 -8.90
CA GLN A 222 23.00 3.00 -8.13
C GLN A 222 22.08 2.53 -7.01
N ALA A 223 21.25 1.52 -7.27
CA ALA A 223 20.33 0.96 -6.28
C ALA A 223 21.06 0.39 -5.06
N TYR A 224 22.13 -0.32 -5.28
CA TYR A 224 22.93 -0.87 -4.18
C TYR A 224 23.50 0.22 -3.29
N TYR A 225 24.04 1.28 -3.88
CA TYR A 225 24.64 2.38 -3.09
C TYR A 225 23.58 3.28 -2.45
N TYR A 226 22.42 3.45 -3.06
CA TYR A 226 21.28 4.08 -2.38
C TYR A 226 20.82 3.24 -1.18
N ALA A 227 20.73 1.94 -1.35
CA ALA A 227 20.38 1.04 -0.25
C ALA A 227 21.40 1.11 0.89
N LYS A 228 22.69 1.13 0.58
CA LYS A 228 23.77 1.27 1.57
C LYS A 228 23.72 2.59 2.31
N TYR A 229 23.40 3.68 1.60
CA TYR A 229 23.21 4.99 2.21
C TYR A 229 22.04 4.96 3.21
N VAL A 230 20.90 4.47 2.80
CA VAL A 230 19.69 4.34 3.64
C VAL A 230 19.96 3.44 4.84
N GLU A 231 20.69 2.35 4.65
CA GLU A 231 21.05 1.43 5.75
C GLU A 231 21.80 2.15 6.87
N GLN A 232 22.70 3.06 6.53
CA GLN A 232 23.45 3.83 7.54
C GLN A 232 22.52 4.67 8.42
N LEU A 233 21.52 5.30 7.83
CA LEU A 233 20.52 6.06 8.59
C LEU A 233 19.63 5.13 9.41
N ALA A 234 19.10 4.08 8.76
CA ALA A 234 18.15 3.18 9.39
C ALA A 234 18.77 2.42 10.58
N SER A 235 19.95 1.86 10.40
CA SER A 235 20.61 1.10 11.48
C SER A 235 21.00 2.00 12.66
N ALA A 236 21.53 3.19 12.38
CA ALA A 236 21.89 4.15 13.43
C ALA A 236 20.65 4.67 14.16
N GLY A 237 19.57 4.98 13.42
CA GLY A 237 18.32 5.41 14.02
C GLY A 237 17.67 4.35 14.88
N LYS A 238 17.64 3.10 14.43
CA LYS A 238 17.10 1.97 15.20
C LYS A 238 17.92 1.66 16.45
N ALA A 239 19.23 1.87 16.40
CA ALA A 239 20.09 1.71 17.58
C ALA A 239 19.73 2.71 18.69
N ILE A 240 19.20 3.87 18.34
CA ILE A 240 18.74 4.89 19.30
C ILE A 240 17.31 4.60 19.74
N TYR A 241 16.40 4.37 18.78
CA TYR A 241 14.99 4.11 19.06
C TYR A 241 14.45 3.11 18.03
N ASN A 242 14.24 1.88 18.50
CA ASN A 242 13.89 0.77 17.61
C ASN A 242 12.39 0.73 17.31
N ILE A 243 11.99 1.43 16.26
CA ILE A 243 10.65 1.34 15.66
C ILE A 243 10.78 0.91 14.19
N PRO A 244 9.72 0.35 13.59
CA PRO A 244 9.77 -0.05 12.18
C PRO A 244 10.13 1.09 11.25
N MET A 245 10.88 0.78 10.20
CA MET A 245 11.29 1.74 9.17
C MET A 245 11.07 1.17 7.78
N TYR A 246 10.67 2.04 6.86
CA TYR A 246 10.46 1.66 5.46
C TYR A 246 11.03 2.71 4.52
N VAL A 247 11.12 2.33 3.25
CA VAL A 247 11.42 3.22 2.14
C VAL A 247 10.34 3.10 1.08
N ASN A 248 10.13 4.16 0.31
CA ASN A 248 9.11 4.22 -0.73
C ASN A 248 9.72 4.47 -2.10
N ALA A 249 9.03 4.02 -3.15
CA ALA A 249 9.46 4.17 -4.53
C ALA A 249 8.46 4.97 -5.35
N ALA A 250 8.95 5.97 -6.07
CA ALA A 250 8.26 6.50 -7.23
C ALA A 250 8.35 5.46 -8.36
N MET A 251 7.23 5.14 -8.99
CA MET A 251 7.12 3.95 -9.84
C MET A 251 7.77 4.12 -11.22
N ASN A 252 8.20 2.99 -11.80
CA ASN A 252 8.77 2.91 -13.14
C ASN A 252 7.73 2.54 -14.20
N SER A 253 6.63 3.28 -14.22
CA SER A 253 5.50 3.02 -15.11
C SER A 253 5.71 3.45 -16.56
N ARG A 254 4.79 3.05 -17.45
CA ARG A 254 4.68 3.51 -18.86
C ARG A 254 5.81 3.08 -19.78
N GLY A 255 6.46 1.93 -19.53
CA GLY A 255 7.51 1.41 -20.40
C GLY A 255 8.77 2.25 -20.46
N ARG A 256 8.98 3.13 -19.48
CA ARG A 256 10.17 3.97 -19.40
C ARG A 256 11.40 3.16 -19.04
N LYS A 257 12.55 3.60 -19.53
CA LYS A 257 13.86 3.00 -19.23
C LYS A 257 14.53 3.74 -18.06
N PRO A 258 15.50 3.09 -17.38
CA PRO A 258 16.26 3.78 -16.33
C PRO A 258 16.85 5.11 -16.83
N GLY A 259 16.74 6.15 -16.01
CA GLY A 259 17.06 7.54 -16.37
C GLY A 259 15.87 8.34 -16.87
N GLU A 260 14.80 7.69 -17.27
CA GLU A 260 13.56 8.33 -17.73
C GLU A 260 12.48 8.35 -16.62
N TYR A 261 12.72 7.69 -15.52
CA TYR A 261 11.93 7.69 -14.30
C TYR A 261 12.89 7.83 -13.11
N PRO A 262 12.39 8.15 -11.88
CA PRO A 262 13.25 8.11 -10.69
C PRO A 262 13.84 6.72 -10.49
N SER A 263 15.10 6.56 -10.86
CA SER A 263 15.75 5.26 -11.00
C SER A 263 16.49 4.86 -9.73
N ALA A 264 16.69 3.57 -9.55
CA ALA A 264 17.50 3.00 -8.46
C ALA A 264 16.87 3.09 -7.05
N GLY A 265 15.66 3.61 -6.91
CA GLY A 265 14.90 3.51 -5.68
C GLY A 265 14.44 2.07 -5.41
N PRO A 266 13.67 1.83 -4.34
CA PRO A 266 13.21 0.48 -3.99
C PRO A 266 12.09 0.00 -4.93
N LEU A 267 12.37 -0.02 -6.20
CA LEU A 267 11.48 -0.48 -7.27
C LEU A 267 11.35 -2.01 -7.24
N ALA A 268 10.24 -2.53 -7.75
CA ALA A 268 9.93 -3.96 -7.69
C ALA A 268 11.07 -4.84 -8.22
N HIS A 269 11.68 -4.45 -9.35
CA HIS A 269 12.79 -5.21 -9.95
C HIS A 269 14.13 -5.05 -9.22
N LEU A 270 14.22 -4.17 -8.23
CA LEU A 270 15.43 -3.89 -7.46
C LEU A 270 15.31 -4.32 -5.99
N ILE A 271 14.22 -4.95 -5.59
CA ILE A 271 13.98 -5.29 -4.18
C ILE A 271 15.08 -6.20 -3.63
N ASP A 272 15.57 -7.18 -4.40
CA ASP A 272 16.63 -8.07 -3.91
C ASP A 272 17.94 -7.32 -3.64
N ILE A 273 18.25 -6.33 -4.47
CA ILE A 273 19.42 -5.46 -4.26
C ILE A 273 19.21 -4.61 -3.01
N TRP A 274 18.03 -4.02 -2.85
CA TRP A 274 17.70 -3.19 -1.70
C TRP A 274 17.70 -4.00 -0.40
N LYS A 275 17.17 -5.21 -0.41
CA LYS A 275 17.21 -6.08 0.76
C LYS A 275 18.64 -6.43 1.18
N CYS A 276 19.50 -6.65 0.22
CA CYS A 276 20.92 -6.91 0.47
C CYS A 276 21.62 -5.67 1.06
N GLY A 277 21.42 -4.51 0.45
CA GLY A 277 22.10 -3.27 0.85
C GLY A 277 21.54 -2.62 2.11
N ALA A 278 20.24 -2.81 2.38
CA ALA A 278 19.55 -2.15 3.49
C ALA A 278 18.79 -3.17 4.38
N PRO A 279 19.50 -4.06 5.08
CA PRO A 279 18.86 -5.10 5.89
C PRO A 279 18.08 -4.56 7.10
N SER A 280 18.34 -3.34 7.55
CA SER A 280 17.60 -2.71 8.65
C SER A 280 16.26 -2.11 8.20
N ILE A 281 16.01 -2.00 6.90
CA ILE A 281 14.71 -1.57 6.38
C ILE A 281 13.75 -2.75 6.41
N ASP A 282 12.58 -2.53 6.98
CA ASP A 282 11.57 -3.58 7.18
C ASP A 282 10.67 -3.80 5.98
N ILE A 283 10.39 -2.73 5.23
CA ILE A 283 9.42 -2.75 4.13
C ILE A 283 9.90 -1.87 2.97
N PHE A 284 9.76 -2.39 1.76
CA PHE A 284 10.00 -1.66 0.51
C PHE A 284 8.64 -1.41 -0.13
N ALA A 285 8.21 -0.15 -0.19
CA ALA A 285 6.82 0.20 -0.42
C ALA A 285 6.61 0.99 -1.71
N PRO A 286 5.52 0.72 -2.46
CA PRO A 286 5.21 1.45 -3.68
C PRO A 286 4.33 2.66 -3.41
N ASP A 287 4.60 3.77 -4.12
CA ASP A 287 3.70 4.90 -4.22
C ASP A 287 2.90 4.74 -5.52
N ILE A 288 1.61 4.41 -5.42
CA ILE A 288 0.83 3.96 -6.56
C ILE A 288 -0.15 5.06 -7.01
N TYR A 289 0.13 5.64 -8.16
CA TYR A 289 -0.71 6.67 -8.81
C TYR A 289 -1.24 6.23 -10.16
N ASP A 290 -0.61 5.23 -10.78
CA ASP A 290 -0.91 4.81 -12.13
C ASP A 290 -2.08 3.83 -12.21
N ALA A 291 -2.66 3.71 -13.40
CA ALA A 291 -3.63 2.67 -13.71
C ALA A 291 -3.00 1.27 -13.51
N GLY A 292 -3.86 0.25 -13.32
CA GLY A 292 -3.36 -1.10 -13.09
C GLY A 292 -2.94 -1.34 -11.64
N TYR A 293 -3.67 -0.77 -10.71
CA TYR A 293 -3.40 -0.87 -9.27
C TYR A 293 -3.09 -2.30 -8.80
N LYS A 294 -3.92 -3.27 -9.19
CA LYS A 294 -3.74 -4.68 -8.78
C LYS A 294 -2.41 -5.26 -9.25
N GLY A 295 -2.01 -4.95 -10.47
CA GLY A 295 -0.73 -5.43 -11.02
C GLY A 295 0.47 -4.87 -10.28
N TRP A 296 0.42 -3.59 -9.87
CA TRP A 296 1.49 -2.98 -9.07
C TRP A 296 1.54 -3.57 -7.68
N VAL A 297 0.40 -3.74 -7.02
CA VAL A 297 0.29 -4.39 -5.71
C VAL A 297 0.96 -5.76 -5.73
N GLU A 298 0.66 -6.58 -6.73
CA GLU A 298 1.19 -7.93 -6.87
C GLU A 298 2.71 -7.97 -6.96
N LYS A 299 3.32 -6.99 -7.63
CA LYS A 299 4.78 -6.92 -7.78
C LYS A 299 5.52 -6.65 -6.46
N TYR A 300 4.89 -5.94 -5.53
CA TYR A 300 5.50 -5.57 -4.25
C TYR A 300 5.14 -6.52 -3.12
N LYS A 301 4.04 -7.26 -3.23
CA LYS A 301 3.66 -8.28 -2.26
C LYS A 301 4.57 -9.51 -2.44
N ARG A 302 5.43 -9.75 -1.46
CA ARG A 302 6.33 -10.89 -1.44
C ARG A 302 6.33 -11.51 -0.05
N ALA A 303 6.65 -12.81 0.04
CA ALA A 303 6.76 -13.49 1.33
C ALA A 303 7.81 -12.83 2.26
N ASP A 304 8.82 -12.20 1.67
CA ASP A 304 9.91 -11.51 2.38
C ASP A 304 9.78 -9.98 2.35
N ASN A 305 8.65 -9.45 1.89
CA ASN A 305 8.37 -8.02 1.88
C ASN A 305 6.87 -7.81 2.20
N PRO A 306 6.53 -7.46 3.46
CA PRO A 306 5.14 -7.19 3.83
C PRO A 306 4.55 -6.08 2.96
N PHE A 307 3.26 -6.18 2.65
CA PHE A 307 2.63 -5.15 1.81
C PHE A 307 2.21 -3.93 2.62
N PHE A 308 2.54 -2.77 2.09
CA PHE A 308 2.33 -1.49 2.72
C PHE A 308 2.18 -0.42 1.65
N THR A 309 1.10 0.39 1.69
CA THR A 309 0.92 1.50 0.76
C THR A 309 1.10 2.83 1.50
N PRO A 310 2.29 3.46 1.43
CA PRO A 310 2.50 4.77 2.06
C PRO A 310 1.82 5.90 1.30
N GLU A 311 1.71 5.76 -0.04
CA GLU A 311 1.04 6.74 -0.90
C GLU A 311 0.24 6.03 -1.97
N VAL A 312 -1.03 6.43 -2.12
CA VAL A 312 -1.86 6.06 -3.25
C VAL A 312 -2.59 7.30 -3.75
N LYS A 313 -3.04 7.26 -5.00
CA LYS A 313 -3.84 8.33 -5.56
C LYS A 313 -5.09 8.57 -4.71
N CYS A 314 -5.36 9.84 -4.39
CA CYS A 314 -6.50 10.24 -3.60
C CYS A 314 -7.63 10.71 -4.55
N ASP A 315 -8.64 9.87 -4.74
CA ASP A 315 -9.80 10.16 -5.58
C ASP A 315 -11.06 9.46 -5.05
N ALA A 316 -12.16 9.53 -5.80
CA ALA A 316 -13.42 8.91 -5.42
C ALA A 316 -13.36 7.38 -5.31
N ASN A 317 -12.36 6.74 -5.93
CA ASN A 317 -12.18 5.29 -5.93
C ASN A 317 -11.19 4.80 -4.86
N SER A 318 -10.63 5.69 -4.04
CA SER A 318 -9.67 5.31 -3.00
C SER A 318 -10.27 4.34 -1.98
N GLY A 319 -11.52 4.56 -1.58
CA GLY A 319 -12.19 3.72 -0.59
C GLY A 319 -12.35 2.26 -1.02
N VAL A 320 -12.70 2.02 -2.27
CA VAL A 320 -12.85 0.65 -2.79
C VAL A 320 -11.50 -0.05 -2.93
N LYS A 321 -10.45 0.70 -3.26
CA LYS A 321 -9.07 0.19 -3.28
C LYS A 321 -8.60 -0.21 -1.88
N ALA A 322 -9.06 0.50 -0.84
CA ALA A 322 -8.75 0.14 0.55
C ALA A 322 -9.30 -1.25 0.89
N TYR A 323 -10.55 -1.55 0.55
CA TYR A 323 -11.12 -2.88 0.75
C TYR A 323 -10.26 -3.97 0.08
N TYR A 324 -9.96 -3.77 -1.19
CA TYR A 324 -9.13 -4.71 -1.94
C TYR A 324 -7.78 -4.94 -1.25
N THR A 325 -7.12 -3.86 -0.89
CA THR A 325 -5.76 -3.91 -0.34
C THR A 325 -5.71 -4.67 0.99
N PHE A 326 -6.60 -4.36 1.91
CA PHE A 326 -6.65 -5.06 3.19
C PHE A 326 -7.15 -6.51 3.05
N GLY A 327 -8.02 -6.79 2.09
CA GLY A 327 -8.52 -8.13 1.86
C GLY A 327 -7.52 -9.04 1.16
N GLU A 328 -6.83 -8.53 0.13
CA GLU A 328 -5.98 -9.36 -0.72
C GLU A 328 -4.56 -9.55 -0.18
N THR A 329 -4.01 -8.57 0.50
CA THR A 329 -2.56 -8.51 0.72
C THR A 329 -2.13 -8.64 2.18
N ASP A 330 -3.05 -8.77 3.11
CA ASP A 330 -2.76 -8.65 4.54
C ASP A 330 -2.00 -7.35 4.86
N ALA A 331 -2.36 -6.26 4.18
CA ALA A 331 -1.66 -4.98 4.24
C ALA A 331 -1.62 -4.40 5.65
N ILE A 332 -0.52 -3.73 5.96
CA ILE A 332 -0.36 -2.95 7.20
C ILE A 332 -1.09 -1.62 7.09
N SER A 333 -1.06 -0.99 5.91
CA SER A 333 -1.56 0.37 5.71
C SER A 333 -2.17 0.58 4.34
N PHE A 334 -3.09 1.54 4.29
CA PHE A 334 -3.56 2.19 3.08
C PHE A 334 -3.59 3.70 3.33
N SER A 335 -2.97 4.52 2.44
CA SER A 335 -2.75 5.94 2.71
C SER A 335 -2.87 6.80 1.45
N PRO A 336 -4.03 7.41 1.17
CA PRO A 336 -4.16 8.37 0.08
C PRO A 336 -3.33 9.63 0.33
N PHE A 337 -2.62 10.10 -0.71
CA PHE A 337 -1.77 11.27 -0.64
C PHE A 337 -2.59 12.57 -0.70
N ALA A 338 -2.15 13.58 0.05
CA ALA A 338 -2.76 14.91 0.13
C ALA A 338 -4.26 14.86 0.51
N LEU A 339 -4.62 13.95 1.39
CA LEU A 339 -6.00 13.78 1.85
C LEU A 339 -6.52 15.05 2.54
N ASP A 340 -5.65 15.81 3.20
CA ASP A 340 -6.00 17.11 3.83
C ASP A 340 -6.54 18.13 2.83
N GLU A 341 -6.10 18.07 1.57
CA GLU A 341 -6.52 18.99 0.50
C GLU A 341 -7.63 18.43 -0.40
N ALA A 342 -8.06 17.18 -0.18
CA ALA A 342 -9.06 16.55 -1.01
C ALA A 342 -10.43 17.23 -0.89
N LYS A 343 -11.23 17.15 -1.95
CA LYS A 343 -12.61 17.66 -1.95
C LYS A 343 -13.47 16.84 -0.99
N TYR A 344 -14.51 17.47 -0.44
CA TYR A 344 -15.42 16.84 0.51
C TYR A 344 -15.97 15.49 0.02
N LYS A 345 -16.36 15.40 -1.25
CA LYS A 345 -16.89 14.16 -1.85
C LYS A 345 -15.89 13.01 -1.73
N VAL A 346 -14.62 13.27 -1.99
CA VAL A 346 -13.53 12.27 -1.88
C VAL A 346 -13.31 11.87 -0.43
N LYS A 347 -13.19 12.84 0.48
CA LYS A 347 -13.04 12.60 1.91
C LYS A 347 -14.19 11.78 2.48
N ASN A 348 -15.43 12.13 2.10
CA ASN A 348 -16.62 11.45 2.58
C ASN A 348 -16.69 9.99 2.09
N SER A 349 -16.34 9.75 0.82
CA SER A 349 -16.29 8.40 0.26
C SER A 349 -15.27 7.53 1.02
N LEU A 350 -14.07 8.05 1.24
CA LEU A 350 -13.03 7.34 1.99
C LEU A 350 -13.47 7.08 3.44
N ARG A 351 -14.03 8.08 4.10
CA ARG A 351 -14.50 7.95 5.48
C ARG A 351 -15.52 6.82 5.64
N ARG A 352 -16.44 6.69 4.69
CA ARG A 352 -17.46 5.63 4.73
C ARG A 352 -16.83 4.24 4.57
N SER A 353 -15.85 4.09 3.70
CA SER A 353 -15.10 2.83 3.56
C SER A 353 -14.28 2.55 4.83
N TYR A 354 -13.57 3.54 5.34
CA TYR A 354 -12.76 3.36 6.56
C TYR A 354 -13.61 3.02 7.79
N LYS A 355 -14.82 3.56 7.88
CA LYS A 355 -15.74 3.20 8.97
C LYS A 355 -16.03 1.70 8.99
N VAL A 356 -16.29 1.12 7.82
CA VAL A 356 -16.54 -0.32 7.68
C VAL A 356 -15.27 -1.13 7.96
N ILE A 357 -14.14 -0.76 7.38
CA ILE A 357 -12.87 -1.47 7.58
C ILE A 357 -12.44 -1.40 9.05
N ASN A 358 -12.64 -0.27 9.71
CA ASN A 358 -12.33 -0.12 11.13
C ASN A 358 -13.15 -1.10 11.99
N GLN A 359 -14.45 -1.23 11.72
CA GLN A 359 -15.27 -2.22 12.40
C GLN A 359 -14.77 -3.64 12.18
N LEU A 360 -14.33 -3.94 10.95
CA LEU A 360 -13.82 -5.27 10.58
C LEU A 360 -12.42 -5.55 11.12
N SER A 361 -11.70 -4.56 11.61
CA SER A 361 -10.30 -4.70 12.02
C SER A 361 -10.06 -5.89 12.96
N PRO A 362 -10.87 -6.13 14.00
CA PRO A 362 -10.64 -7.30 14.87
C PRO A 362 -10.72 -8.62 14.09
N ILE A 363 -11.66 -8.76 13.18
CA ILE A 363 -11.84 -9.95 12.36
C ILE A 363 -10.71 -10.09 11.34
N LEU A 364 -10.37 -9.01 10.65
CA LEU A 364 -9.28 -8.99 9.68
C LEU A 364 -7.96 -9.37 10.33
N LEU A 365 -7.62 -8.74 11.45
CA LEU A 365 -6.37 -9.00 12.16
C LEU A 365 -6.29 -10.45 12.68
N GLN A 366 -7.41 -11.02 13.13
CA GLN A 366 -7.47 -12.40 13.57
C GLN A 366 -7.25 -13.38 12.40
N HIS A 367 -7.74 -13.06 11.21
CA HIS A 367 -7.74 -13.97 10.06
C HIS A 367 -6.58 -13.72 9.08
N GLN A 368 -5.78 -12.67 9.27
CA GLN A 368 -4.61 -12.44 8.43
C GLN A 368 -3.62 -13.61 8.52
N GLY A 369 -2.95 -13.91 7.42
CA GLY A 369 -1.92 -14.92 7.35
C GLY A 369 -2.39 -16.36 7.16
N LYS A 370 -3.70 -16.59 7.05
CA LYS A 370 -4.29 -17.92 6.88
C LYS A 370 -4.59 -18.29 5.42
N GLY A 371 -4.45 -17.34 4.49
CA GLY A 371 -4.71 -17.58 3.06
C GLY A 371 -6.18 -17.70 2.70
N LYS A 372 -7.09 -17.27 3.56
CA LYS A 372 -8.55 -17.34 3.36
C LYS A 372 -9.23 -15.97 3.43
N ASN A 373 -8.48 -14.94 3.05
CA ASN A 373 -8.97 -13.60 2.80
C ASN A 373 -8.74 -13.26 1.33
N TRP A 374 -9.69 -12.57 0.72
CA TRP A 374 -9.61 -12.17 -0.68
C TRP A 374 -10.06 -10.74 -0.85
N GLY A 375 -9.42 -10.01 -1.75
CA GLY A 375 -9.81 -8.67 -2.14
C GLY A 375 -10.51 -8.65 -3.49
N LEU A 376 -11.46 -7.74 -3.64
CA LEU A 376 -12.20 -7.53 -4.88
C LEU A 376 -11.99 -6.09 -5.34
N LEU A 377 -11.68 -5.92 -6.62
CA LEU A 377 -11.57 -4.59 -7.23
C LEU A 377 -11.95 -4.69 -8.72
N PHE A 378 -12.98 -3.96 -9.11
CA PHE A 378 -13.57 -4.03 -10.43
C PHE A 378 -13.78 -2.66 -11.05
N ASP A 379 -13.64 -2.60 -12.37
CA ASP A 379 -14.01 -1.46 -13.20
C ASP A 379 -14.71 -1.97 -14.47
N GLN A 380 -14.90 -1.10 -15.48
CA GLN A 380 -15.55 -1.49 -16.72
C GLN A 380 -14.73 -2.44 -17.59
N GLU A 381 -13.40 -2.45 -17.41
CA GLU A 381 -12.49 -3.30 -18.18
C GLU A 381 -12.21 -4.63 -17.46
N ASP A 382 -12.23 -4.63 -16.13
CA ASP A 382 -11.97 -5.79 -15.28
C ASP A 382 -13.16 -5.98 -14.34
N LYS A 383 -14.14 -6.74 -14.79
CA LYS A 383 -15.48 -6.81 -14.20
C LYS A 383 -15.69 -7.99 -13.26
N GLU A 384 -14.83 -9.01 -13.30
CA GLU A 384 -15.09 -10.31 -12.67
C GLU A 384 -13.83 -10.92 -12.06
N ARG A 385 -14.02 -11.59 -10.94
CA ARG A 385 -13.02 -12.49 -10.34
C ARG A 385 -13.71 -13.75 -9.89
N ILE A 386 -13.13 -14.91 -10.19
CA ILE A 386 -13.58 -16.21 -9.71
C ILE A 386 -12.62 -16.67 -8.61
N ILE A 387 -13.17 -16.98 -7.45
CA ILE A 387 -12.43 -17.47 -6.29
C ILE A 387 -12.90 -18.90 -6.00
N GLU A 388 -11.94 -19.81 -5.83
CA GLU A 388 -12.20 -21.17 -5.42
C GLU A 388 -11.78 -21.38 -3.97
N ASP A 389 -12.69 -21.88 -3.15
CA ASP A 389 -12.43 -22.23 -1.75
C ASP A 389 -12.96 -23.65 -1.50
N GLY A 390 -12.05 -24.64 -1.59
CA GLY A 390 -12.47 -26.04 -1.56
C GLY A 390 -13.46 -26.34 -2.68
N ASP A 391 -14.63 -26.86 -2.34
CA ASP A 391 -15.67 -27.17 -3.32
C ASP A 391 -16.58 -25.99 -3.66
N ILE A 392 -16.33 -24.83 -3.06
CA ILE A 392 -17.11 -23.61 -3.27
C ILE A 392 -16.42 -22.75 -4.33
N THR A 393 -17.22 -22.30 -5.30
CA THR A 393 -16.80 -21.30 -6.29
C THR A 393 -17.57 -20.01 -6.01
N MET A 394 -16.84 -18.92 -5.82
CA MET A 394 -17.39 -17.58 -5.68
C MET A 394 -17.13 -16.80 -6.96
N THR A 395 -18.18 -16.45 -7.68
CA THR A 395 -18.11 -15.58 -8.85
C THR A 395 -18.41 -14.17 -8.40
N CYS A 396 -17.41 -13.32 -8.41
CA CYS A 396 -17.48 -11.96 -7.89
C CYS A 396 -17.44 -10.97 -9.06
N ARG A 397 -18.35 -9.98 -9.05
CA ARG A 397 -18.49 -9.02 -10.16
C ARG A 397 -18.75 -7.61 -9.66
N HIS A 398 -18.50 -6.65 -10.52
CA HIS A 398 -18.98 -5.28 -10.33
C HIS A 398 -20.52 -5.28 -10.27
N PHE A 399 -21.08 -4.46 -9.39
CA PHE A 399 -22.54 -4.37 -9.20
C PHE A 399 -23.28 -4.05 -10.50
N PHE A 400 -22.71 -3.22 -11.38
CA PHE A 400 -23.36 -2.82 -12.64
C PHE A 400 -23.35 -3.90 -13.72
N THR A 401 -22.80 -5.07 -13.46
CA THR A 401 -22.92 -6.22 -14.37
C THR A 401 -24.25 -6.95 -14.21
N LEU A 402 -25.06 -6.59 -13.23
CA LEU A 402 -26.36 -7.22 -13.03
C LEU A 402 -27.24 -7.03 -14.27
N PRO A 403 -27.88 -8.10 -14.79
CA PRO A 403 -28.58 -8.04 -16.09
C PRO A 403 -29.71 -7.02 -16.17
N TRP A 404 -30.33 -6.70 -15.04
CA TRP A 404 -31.43 -5.73 -14.98
C TRP A 404 -30.96 -4.30 -14.71
N ASP A 405 -29.67 -4.08 -14.49
CA ASP A 405 -29.17 -2.72 -14.28
C ASP A 405 -28.94 -2.04 -15.63
N PRO A 406 -29.64 -0.92 -15.93
CA PRO A 406 -29.49 -0.26 -17.22
C PRO A 406 -28.08 0.25 -17.48
N ARG A 407 -27.29 0.51 -16.42
CA ARG A 407 -25.90 0.99 -16.53
C ARG A 407 -24.96 -0.08 -17.10
N ALA A 408 -25.38 -1.34 -17.12
CA ALA A 408 -24.62 -2.40 -17.77
C ALA A 408 -24.43 -2.16 -19.27
N THR A 409 -25.41 -1.48 -19.92
CA THR A 409 -25.46 -1.34 -21.39
C THR A 409 -25.73 0.07 -21.90
N ASP A 410 -25.94 1.06 -21.03
CA ASP A 410 -26.36 2.41 -21.46
C ASP A 410 -25.19 3.37 -21.77
N GLY A 411 -23.94 2.89 -21.71
CA GLY A 411 -22.77 3.71 -21.96
C GLY A 411 -22.31 4.54 -20.76
N SER A 412 -22.95 4.40 -19.60
CA SER A 412 -22.53 5.09 -18.38
C SER A 412 -21.10 4.76 -18.00
N LYS A 413 -20.37 5.75 -17.47
CA LYS A 413 -19.07 5.53 -16.86
C LYS A 413 -19.29 4.99 -15.45
N TRP A 414 -18.70 3.83 -15.15
CA TRP A 414 -18.84 3.19 -13.83
C TRP A 414 -17.82 3.74 -12.84
N PRO A 415 -18.23 3.97 -11.58
CA PRO A 415 -17.26 4.03 -10.51
C PRO A 415 -16.61 2.66 -10.32
N GLU A 416 -15.42 2.60 -9.73
CA GLU A 416 -14.85 1.32 -9.34
C GLU A 416 -15.70 0.70 -8.21
N GLY A 417 -15.80 -0.62 -8.21
CA GLY A 417 -16.40 -1.39 -7.13
C GLY A 417 -15.30 -2.21 -6.46
N GLY A 418 -15.40 -2.36 -5.15
CA GLY A 418 -14.41 -3.16 -4.43
C GLY A 418 -14.93 -3.68 -3.11
N GLY A 419 -14.23 -4.67 -2.61
CA GLY A 419 -14.62 -5.31 -1.37
C GLY A 419 -13.57 -6.30 -0.88
N LEU A 420 -13.95 -7.01 0.18
CA LEU A 420 -13.16 -8.08 0.74
C LEU A 420 -14.06 -9.22 1.19
N ILE A 421 -13.48 -10.42 1.20
CA ILE A 421 -14.12 -11.63 1.68
C ILE A 421 -13.20 -12.25 2.72
N VAL A 422 -13.76 -12.60 3.88
CA VAL A 422 -13.06 -13.31 4.95
C VAL A 422 -13.81 -14.60 5.23
N LYS A 423 -13.12 -15.74 5.18
CA LYS A 423 -13.70 -17.02 5.58
C LYS A 423 -13.65 -17.13 7.10
N LEU A 424 -14.81 -17.29 7.73
CA LEU A 424 -14.90 -17.45 9.20
C LEU A 424 -14.85 -18.91 9.62
N ALA A 425 -15.51 -19.77 8.86
CA ALA A 425 -15.62 -21.21 9.11
C ALA A 425 -16.09 -21.91 7.84
N LYS A 426 -16.25 -23.21 7.87
CA LYS A 426 -16.82 -23.94 6.75
C LYS A 426 -18.20 -23.37 6.41
N ASN A 427 -18.41 -23.03 5.14
CA ASN A 427 -19.67 -22.48 4.62
C ASN A 427 -20.08 -21.15 5.27
N GLU A 428 -19.11 -20.40 5.81
CA GLU A 428 -19.41 -19.14 6.49
C GLU A 428 -18.39 -18.06 6.13
N TYR A 429 -18.88 -16.89 5.68
CA TYR A 429 -18.06 -15.81 5.17
C TYR A 429 -18.56 -14.46 5.66
N ILE A 430 -17.62 -13.52 5.77
CA ILE A 430 -17.90 -12.08 5.80
C ILE A 430 -17.60 -11.53 4.41
N ILE A 431 -18.50 -10.70 3.89
CA ILE A 431 -18.29 -9.89 2.69
C ILE A 431 -18.51 -8.43 3.08
N ALA A 432 -17.58 -7.58 2.73
CA ALA A 432 -17.72 -6.15 2.95
C ALA A 432 -17.24 -5.39 1.73
N GLY A 433 -17.83 -4.25 1.46
CA GLY A 433 -17.41 -3.45 0.32
C GLY A 433 -18.47 -2.50 -0.18
N ASN A 434 -18.32 -2.13 -1.45
CA ASN A 434 -19.11 -1.12 -2.14
C ASN A 434 -19.13 -1.47 -3.64
N GLY A 435 -20.31 -1.72 -4.18
CA GLY A 435 -20.49 -1.94 -5.62
C GLY A 435 -20.08 -3.32 -6.11
N ILE A 436 -20.41 -4.36 -5.37
CA ILE A 436 -20.03 -5.75 -5.68
C ILE A 436 -21.19 -6.72 -5.59
N VAL A 437 -21.09 -7.82 -6.34
CA VAL A 437 -22.00 -8.96 -6.31
C VAL A 437 -21.18 -10.23 -6.20
N VAL A 438 -21.60 -11.16 -5.34
CA VAL A 438 -20.94 -12.47 -5.16
C VAL A 438 -21.97 -13.57 -5.30
N VAL A 439 -21.72 -14.48 -6.25
CA VAL A 439 -22.55 -15.67 -6.50
C VAL A 439 -21.80 -16.89 -5.97
N PHE A 440 -22.49 -17.72 -5.21
CA PHE A 440 -21.93 -18.93 -4.62
C PHE A 440 -22.46 -20.17 -5.34
N GLN A 441 -21.56 -21.05 -5.73
CA GLN A 441 -21.90 -22.32 -6.37
C GLN A 441 -20.92 -23.40 -5.91
N SER A 442 -21.31 -24.68 -6.03
CA SER A 442 -20.32 -25.75 -5.95
C SER A 442 -19.46 -25.74 -7.23
N LYS A 443 -18.27 -26.32 -7.19
CA LYS A 443 -17.45 -26.51 -8.40
C LYS A 443 -18.19 -27.28 -9.48
N THR A 444 -18.95 -28.31 -9.07
CA THR A 444 -19.75 -29.14 -9.99
C THR A 444 -20.85 -28.32 -10.66
N GLU A 445 -21.57 -27.50 -9.87
CA GLU A 445 -22.59 -26.61 -10.43
C GLU A 445 -21.99 -25.64 -11.44
N LYS A 446 -20.86 -25.04 -11.13
CA LYS A 446 -20.17 -24.08 -12.01
C LYS A 446 -19.77 -24.75 -13.32
N ALA A 447 -19.19 -25.94 -13.26
CA ALA A 447 -18.77 -26.68 -14.45
C ALA A 447 -19.94 -27.10 -15.32
N GLN A 448 -21.11 -27.42 -14.73
CA GLN A 448 -22.30 -27.89 -15.47
C GLN A 448 -23.24 -26.76 -15.91
N ALA A 449 -23.05 -25.53 -15.38
CA ALA A 449 -23.95 -24.40 -15.66
C ALA A 449 -23.48 -23.48 -16.79
N GLU A 450 -22.34 -23.77 -17.43
CA GLU A 450 -21.67 -22.84 -18.35
C GLU A 450 -22.45 -22.48 -19.62
N GLU A 451 -23.61 -23.11 -19.90
CA GLU A 451 -24.37 -22.89 -21.14
C GLU A 451 -25.73 -22.22 -20.95
N LYS A 452 -26.09 -21.80 -19.71
CA LYS A 452 -27.43 -21.22 -19.47
C LYS A 452 -27.38 -19.70 -19.53
N LYS A 453 -28.10 -19.11 -20.50
CA LYS A 453 -28.32 -17.66 -20.58
C LYS A 453 -29.59 -17.31 -19.82
N LEU A 454 -29.50 -16.25 -18.96
CA LEU A 454 -30.67 -15.69 -18.30
C LEU A 454 -31.27 -14.59 -19.21
N GLY A 455 -32.60 -14.62 -19.37
CA GLY A 455 -33.33 -13.53 -19.99
C GLY A 455 -33.44 -12.31 -19.07
N GLU A 456 -33.99 -11.22 -19.60
CA GLU A 456 -34.18 -9.94 -18.86
C GLU A 456 -35.04 -10.11 -17.60
N ASP A 457 -35.95 -11.09 -17.59
CA ASP A 457 -36.82 -11.41 -16.48
C ASP A 457 -36.15 -12.29 -15.40
N GLY A 458 -34.89 -12.67 -15.59
CA GLY A 458 -34.16 -13.54 -14.66
C GLY A 458 -34.39 -15.02 -14.86
N PHE A 459 -35.23 -15.42 -15.81
CA PHE A 459 -35.46 -16.83 -16.16
C PHE A 459 -34.45 -17.28 -17.22
N VAL A 460 -34.27 -18.61 -17.30
CA VAL A 460 -33.39 -19.20 -18.31
C VAL A 460 -33.98 -18.98 -19.70
N ASP A 461 -33.21 -18.34 -20.57
CA ASP A 461 -33.59 -18.12 -21.96
C ASP A 461 -33.09 -19.28 -22.82
N ASN A 462 -34.01 -20.10 -23.26
CA ASN A 462 -33.73 -21.24 -24.14
C ASN A 462 -33.87 -20.88 -25.62
N GLY A 463 -33.91 -19.57 -25.96
CA GLY A 463 -34.01 -19.08 -27.33
C GLY A 463 -35.33 -19.43 -28.02
N GLY A 464 -36.39 -19.69 -27.26
CA GLY A 464 -37.71 -20.01 -27.79
C GLY A 464 -37.78 -21.34 -28.55
N THR A 465 -36.74 -22.16 -28.51
CA THR A 465 -36.71 -23.48 -29.13
C THR A 465 -36.87 -24.53 -28.06
N GLU A 466 -37.88 -25.42 -28.22
CA GLU A 466 -37.97 -26.65 -27.45
C GLU A 466 -36.79 -27.56 -27.83
N THR A 467 -35.66 -27.34 -27.17
CA THR A 467 -34.54 -28.27 -27.31
C THR A 467 -34.81 -29.47 -26.42
N LYS A 468 -35.22 -30.57 -27.05
CA LYS A 468 -35.30 -31.90 -26.45
C LYS A 468 -33.93 -32.53 -26.24
N LYS A 469 -32.85 -31.74 -26.03
CA LYS A 469 -31.59 -32.29 -25.57
C LYS A 469 -31.75 -32.70 -24.13
N GLN A 470 -31.69 -34.00 -23.89
CA GLN A 470 -31.59 -34.54 -22.52
C GLN A 470 -30.38 -33.87 -21.88
N ALA A 471 -30.65 -33.02 -20.88
CA ALA A 471 -29.58 -32.50 -20.06
C ALA A 471 -28.80 -33.67 -19.46
N ALA A 472 -27.48 -33.61 -19.45
CA ALA A 472 -26.64 -34.55 -18.76
C ALA A 472 -27.12 -34.67 -17.30
N THR A 473 -27.13 -35.89 -16.74
CA THR A 473 -27.49 -36.09 -15.35
C THR A 473 -26.59 -35.25 -14.44
N PHE A 474 -27.20 -34.42 -13.62
CA PHE A 474 -26.46 -33.62 -12.65
C PHE A 474 -25.80 -34.55 -11.63
N LYS A 475 -24.49 -34.36 -11.42
CA LYS A 475 -23.72 -35.12 -10.45
C LYS A 475 -23.04 -34.15 -9.48
N GLY A 476 -23.07 -34.50 -8.20
CA GLY A 476 -22.42 -33.75 -7.15
C GLY A 476 -23.41 -33.01 -6.26
N LYS A 477 -22.84 -32.25 -5.32
CA LYS A 477 -23.62 -31.42 -4.39
C LYS A 477 -23.83 -30.03 -4.96
N ARG A 478 -24.93 -29.41 -4.54
CA ARG A 478 -25.19 -28.00 -4.80
C ARG A 478 -24.96 -27.18 -3.54
N ILE A 479 -24.71 -25.90 -3.73
CA ILE A 479 -24.51 -24.90 -2.66
C ILE A 479 -25.69 -23.94 -2.71
N GLY A 480 -26.36 -23.77 -1.56
CA GLY A 480 -27.39 -22.76 -1.37
C GLY A 480 -26.97 -21.73 -0.35
N ILE A 481 -27.61 -20.57 -0.42
CA ILE A 481 -27.41 -19.50 0.57
C ILE A 481 -28.45 -19.71 1.68
N GLY A 482 -27.98 -19.98 2.90
CA GLY A 482 -28.86 -20.09 4.06
C GLY A 482 -29.39 -18.74 4.51
N TYR A 483 -28.49 -17.75 4.58
CA TYR A 483 -28.86 -16.36 4.83
C TYR A 483 -27.74 -15.39 4.41
N VAL A 484 -28.16 -14.16 4.13
CA VAL A 484 -27.30 -12.98 3.96
C VAL A 484 -27.78 -11.96 4.99
N ASP A 485 -26.98 -11.75 6.03
CA ASP A 485 -27.32 -10.83 7.11
C ASP A 485 -26.45 -9.58 7.04
N GLN A 486 -27.08 -8.41 7.07
CA GLN A 486 -26.37 -7.16 7.31
C GLN A 486 -26.01 -7.11 8.79
N VAL A 487 -24.72 -6.84 9.08
CA VAL A 487 -24.21 -6.84 10.44
C VAL A 487 -23.33 -5.64 10.69
N GLU A 488 -23.17 -5.30 11.97
CA GLU A 488 -22.07 -4.49 12.49
C GLU A 488 -21.13 -5.39 13.27
N VAL A 489 -19.91 -4.93 13.50
CA VAL A 489 -18.90 -5.67 14.27
C VAL A 489 -18.50 -4.80 15.45
N ASP A 490 -18.60 -5.33 16.67
CA ASP A 490 -18.17 -4.61 17.86
C ASP A 490 -16.64 -4.68 18.04
N LYS A 491 -16.13 -3.94 19.02
CA LYS A 491 -14.69 -3.85 19.30
C LYS A 491 -14.04 -5.18 19.66
N ASN A 492 -14.82 -6.18 20.04
CA ASN A 492 -14.33 -7.52 20.36
C ASN A 492 -14.44 -8.50 19.16
N GLY A 493 -14.87 -8.00 18.01
CA GLY A 493 -15.03 -8.82 16.81
C GLY A 493 -16.35 -9.59 16.76
N LYS A 494 -17.28 -9.31 17.66
CA LYS A 494 -18.58 -9.97 17.70
C LYS A 494 -19.54 -9.34 16.70
N LEU A 495 -20.22 -10.19 15.92
CA LEU A 495 -21.21 -9.76 14.93
C LEU A 495 -22.50 -9.33 15.62
N GLN A 496 -23.03 -8.16 15.21
CA GLN A 496 -24.31 -7.63 15.68
C GLN A 496 -25.27 -7.61 14.49
N PHE A 497 -26.35 -8.39 14.58
CA PHE A 497 -27.37 -8.47 13.54
C PHE A 497 -28.09 -7.13 13.38
N ILE A 498 -28.25 -6.68 12.12
CA ILE A 498 -29.05 -5.50 11.77
C ILE A 498 -30.35 -5.93 11.09
N ARG A 499 -30.22 -6.64 9.97
CA ARG A 499 -31.36 -7.14 9.20
C ARG A 499 -30.90 -8.26 8.28
N ARG A 500 -31.86 -9.06 7.82
CA ARG A 500 -31.61 -10.08 6.82
C ARG A 500 -31.99 -9.58 5.44
N ASP A 501 -31.08 -9.71 4.48
CA ASP A 501 -31.38 -9.53 3.08
C ASP A 501 -32.11 -10.75 2.56
N ASN A 502 -33.29 -10.54 1.95
CA ASN A 502 -34.06 -11.63 1.37
C ASN A 502 -34.86 -11.10 0.19
N GLY A 503 -35.59 -12.02 -0.48
CA GLY A 503 -36.40 -11.63 -1.63
C GLY A 503 -35.61 -10.95 -2.72
N ASP A 504 -35.90 -9.70 -2.97
CA ASP A 504 -35.22 -8.93 -4.02
C ASP A 504 -33.77 -8.59 -3.68
N GLN A 505 -33.44 -8.46 -2.40
CA GLN A 505 -32.10 -8.00 -1.95
C GLN A 505 -31.00 -9.03 -2.16
N ASP A 506 -31.32 -10.32 -2.06
CA ASP A 506 -30.39 -11.42 -2.30
C ASP A 506 -30.76 -12.22 -3.56
N HIS A 507 -31.59 -11.64 -4.41
CA HIS A 507 -32.10 -12.25 -5.64
C HIS A 507 -32.72 -13.63 -5.37
N GLN A 508 -33.56 -13.67 -4.33
CA GLN A 508 -34.23 -14.90 -3.87
C GLN A 508 -33.24 -16.04 -3.57
N GLY A 509 -32.18 -15.73 -2.84
CA GLY A 509 -31.19 -16.70 -2.40
C GLY A 509 -30.11 -17.06 -3.43
N ARG A 510 -29.94 -16.25 -4.49
CA ARG A 510 -28.97 -16.54 -5.54
C ARG A 510 -27.62 -15.84 -5.38
N HIS A 511 -27.59 -14.68 -4.70
CA HIS A 511 -26.34 -13.94 -4.52
C HIS A 511 -26.36 -13.03 -3.30
N ALA A 512 -25.18 -12.55 -2.93
CA ALA A 512 -25.01 -11.43 -2.01
C ALA A 512 -24.57 -10.22 -2.82
N ARG A 513 -25.12 -9.02 -2.54
CA ARG A 513 -24.76 -7.80 -3.26
C ARG A 513 -24.73 -6.59 -2.35
N ILE A 514 -23.86 -5.66 -2.71
CA ILE A 514 -23.76 -4.34 -2.10
C ILE A 514 -23.80 -3.32 -3.24
N SER A 515 -24.79 -2.44 -3.22
CA SER A 515 -24.95 -1.43 -4.28
C SER A 515 -23.80 -0.45 -4.32
N CYS A 516 -23.51 0.12 -5.50
CA CYS A 516 -22.55 1.22 -5.60
C CYS A 516 -23.01 2.40 -4.74
N GLY A 517 -22.09 2.93 -3.96
CA GLY A 517 -22.37 4.01 -3.00
C GLY A 517 -22.75 3.53 -1.60
N ASP A 518 -23.15 2.29 -1.44
CA ASP A 518 -23.33 1.67 -0.13
C ASP A 518 -22.02 1.08 0.37
N ASN A 519 -21.83 1.13 1.68
CA ASN A 519 -20.71 0.45 2.34
C ASN A 519 -21.30 -0.40 3.46
N LYS A 520 -21.21 -1.71 3.32
CA LYS A 520 -21.90 -2.66 4.19
C LYS A 520 -21.02 -3.84 4.55
N ILE A 521 -21.40 -4.51 5.63
CA ILE A 521 -20.81 -5.78 6.06
C ILE A 521 -21.95 -6.82 6.00
N LEU A 522 -21.70 -7.91 5.25
CA LEU A 522 -22.63 -9.01 5.11
C LEU A 522 -22.04 -10.26 5.73
N HIS A 523 -22.83 -10.94 6.54
CA HIS A 523 -22.52 -12.26 7.10
C HIS A 523 -23.28 -13.31 6.30
N ILE A 524 -22.54 -14.24 5.69
CA ILE A 524 -23.09 -15.22 4.77
C ILE A 524 -22.98 -16.61 5.38
N LYS A 525 -24.07 -17.35 5.40
CA LYS A 525 -24.08 -18.77 5.72
C LYS A 525 -24.57 -19.57 4.52
N LEU A 526 -23.76 -20.52 4.09
CA LEU A 526 -24.08 -21.44 3.00
C LEU A 526 -24.54 -22.81 3.56
N TYR A 527 -25.22 -23.57 2.72
CA TYR A 527 -25.53 -24.96 3.01
C TYR A 527 -25.38 -25.81 1.74
N GLU A 528 -25.22 -27.11 1.94
CA GLU A 528 -25.10 -28.09 0.84
C GLU A 528 -26.37 -28.90 0.71
N TYR A 529 -26.71 -29.24 -0.53
CA TYR A 529 -27.87 -30.11 -0.79
C TYR A 529 -27.71 -30.88 -2.10
#